data_34f3738b4037af6f2876b3c40f4fa4d6
#
_entry.id   34f3738b4037af6f2876b3c40f4fa4d6
#
_cell.length_a   1.000
_cell.length_b   1.000
_cell.length_c   1.000
_cell.angle_alpha   90.00
_cell.angle_beta   90.00
_cell.angle_gamma   90.00
#
_symmetry.space_group_name_H-M   'P 1'
#
loop_
_entity.id
_entity.type
_entity.pdbx_description
1 polymer ?
#
loop_
_entity_poly.entity_id
_entity_poly.type
_entity_poly.pdbx_seq_one_letter_code
_entity_poly.pdbx_strand_id
1 'polypeptide(L)'
;MDRLKSRAAEIELRINAELFGEARVIACTLVGSAHHLLEGMKFGTLFIDEAAQALEAACWIPMKRASRVILAGDHCQLPPTVKSIAALRAGLGKTLMERIAENKPEVVTLLKIQYRMNDEIMRFSSDWFYGGKVESAPQIKYRSVLDYDHPITWIDTSNEENQITIEGEDAPEDSASTSSSVSAANQNSDLNFKEQFVGESFGRINKAEAELTLLTLAEYFTKIGKQRVLEERIDVGIISPYRAQVQYLKKLIKK
;
A
#
# COMPACT_ATOMS: atom_id res chain seq x y z
N MET A 1 -10.08 50.64 6.15
CA MET A 1 -9.90 49.22 5.76
C MET A 1 -8.62 48.63 6.32
N ASP A 2 -7.50 49.34 6.26
CA ASP A 2 -6.20 48.85 6.73
C ASP A 2 -6.12 48.58 8.25
N ARG A 3 -6.78 49.39 9.07
CA ARG A 3 -6.85 49.26 10.52
C ARG A 3 -7.56 47.96 10.94
N LEU A 4 -8.58 47.52 10.20
CA LEU A 4 -9.28 46.27 10.46
C LEU A 4 -8.44 45.06 10.05
N LYS A 5 -7.73 45.13 8.92
CA LYS A 5 -6.79 44.09 8.46
C LYS A 5 -5.63 43.90 9.44
N SER A 6 -5.05 45.02 9.91
CA SER A 6 -3.97 44.99 10.89
C SER A 6 -4.41 44.35 12.20
N ARG A 7 -5.61 44.67 12.70
CA ARG A 7 -6.16 44.07 13.92
C ARG A 7 -6.51 42.59 13.74
N ALA A 8 -7.00 42.19 12.58
CA ALA A 8 -7.25 40.76 12.28
C ALA A 8 -5.94 39.97 12.29
N ALA A 9 -4.89 40.47 11.65
CA ALA A 9 -3.57 39.81 11.65
C ALA A 9 -2.97 39.71 13.05
N GLU A 10 -3.14 40.72 13.89
CA GLU A 10 -2.68 40.69 15.29
C GLU A 10 -3.42 39.62 16.11
N ILE A 11 -4.74 39.51 15.94
CA ILE A 11 -5.55 38.48 16.60
C ILE A 11 -5.15 37.10 16.13
N GLU A 12 -4.95 36.92 14.81
CA GLU A 12 -4.50 35.65 14.22
C GLU A 12 -3.14 35.21 14.79
N LEU A 13 -2.18 36.11 14.87
CA LEU A 13 -0.87 35.84 15.48
C LEU A 13 -1.01 35.41 16.94
N ARG A 14 -1.88 36.06 17.70
CA ARG A 14 -2.11 35.74 19.11
C ARG A 14 -2.76 34.37 19.28
N ILE A 15 -3.80 34.07 18.47
CA ILE A 15 -4.46 32.75 18.49
C ILE A 15 -3.47 31.65 18.11
N ASN A 16 -2.68 31.85 17.06
CA ASN A 16 -1.67 30.90 16.63
C ASN A 16 -0.62 30.67 17.73
N ALA A 17 -0.10 31.73 18.37
CA ALA A 17 0.87 31.62 19.44
C ALA A 17 0.31 30.85 20.65
N GLU A 18 -0.95 31.07 21.01
CA GLU A 18 -1.64 30.35 22.09
C GLU A 18 -1.82 28.86 21.74
N LEU A 19 -2.38 28.56 20.56
CA LEU A 19 -2.59 27.18 20.10
C LEU A 19 -1.28 26.39 20.01
N PHE A 20 -0.24 26.95 19.43
CA PHE A 20 1.06 26.28 19.29
C PHE A 20 1.80 26.19 20.65
N GLY A 21 1.57 27.15 21.56
CA GLY A 21 2.12 27.12 22.92
C GLY A 21 1.53 26.03 23.79
N GLU A 22 0.25 25.71 23.62
CA GLU A 22 -0.46 24.65 24.33
C GLU A 22 -0.32 23.27 23.67
N ALA A 23 -0.02 23.22 22.37
CA ALA A 23 0.07 21.99 21.62
C ALA A 23 1.23 21.10 22.13
N ARG A 24 0.91 19.89 22.54
CA ARG A 24 1.91 18.88 22.94
C ARG A 24 2.43 18.05 21.76
N VAL A 25 1.66 17.96 20.71
CA VAL A 25 1.98 17.25 19.45
C VAL A 25 1.59 18.13 18.29
N ILE A 26 2.48 18.27 17.31
CA ILE A 26 2.24 18.97 16.06
C ILE A 26 2.46 17.99 14.91
N ALA A 27 1.42 17.75 14.11
CA ALA A 27 1.47 16.88 12.94
C ALA A 27 1.45 17.73 11.65
N CYS A 28 2.40 17.48 10.77
CA CYS A 28 2.50 18.15 9.48
C CYS A 28 3.28 17.29 8.47
N THR A 29 3.28 17.69 7.20
CA THR A 29 4.18 17.08 6.21
C THR A 29 5.63 17.51 6.44
N LEU A 30 6.61 16.75 5.93
CA LEU A 30 8.02 17.10 6.05
C LEU A 30 8.32 18.52 5.57
N VAL A 31 7.80 18.90 4.39
CA VAL A 31 7.94 20.26 3.85
C VAL A 31 7.12 21.26 4.65
N GLY A 32 5.92 20.88 5.11
CA GLY A 32 5.06 21.72 5.96
C GLY A 32 5.74 22.12 7.28
N SER A 33 6.70 21.34 7.75
CA SER A 33 7.49 21.68 8.95
C SER A 33 8.38 22.93 8.78
N ALA A 34 8.59 23.40 7.55
CA ALA A 34 9.28 24.64 7.24
C ALA A 34 8.39 25.90 7.40
N HIS A 35 7.11 25.74 7.73
CA HIS A 35 6.18 26.86 7.84
C HIS A 35 6.63 27.86 8.91
N HIS A 36 6.40 29.17 8.64
CA HIS A 36 6.84 30.26 9.51
C HIS A 36 6.28 30.19 10.94
N LEU A 37 5.08 29.65 11.14
CA LEU A 37 4.48 29.44 12.45
C LEU A 37 5.31 28.49 13.35
N LEU A 38 6.15 27.64 12.76
CA LEU A 38 7.05 26.74 13.49
C LEU A 38 8.47 27.32 13.59
N GLU A 39 8.71 28.53 13.13
CA GLU A 39 10.02 29.15 13.18
C GLU A 39 10.46 29.39 14.62
N GLY A 40 11.71 29.06 14.92
CA GLY A 40 12.26 29.16 16.27
C GLY A 40 11.85 28.03 17.24
N MET A 41 10.83 27.26 16.95
CA MET A 41 10.40 26.16 17.80
C MET A 41 11.42 25.01 17.80
N LYS A 42 11.62 24.39 18.96
CA LYS A 42 12.44 23.19 19.17
C LYS A 42 11.59 22.10 19.79
N PHE A 43 11.84 20.87 19.39
CA PHE A 43 11.08 19.69 19.79
C PHE A 43 11.99 18.67 20.46
N GLY A 44 11.51 18.02 21.50
CA GLY A 44 12.25 16.96 22.16
C GLY A 44 12.40 15.74 21.25
N THR A 45 11.32 15.35 20.56
CA THR A 45 11.31 14.17 19.69
C THR A 45 10.56 14.47 18.39
N LEU A 46 11.13 14.06 17.28
CA LEU A 46 10.52 14.03 15.96
C LEU A 46 10.21 12.57 15.58
N PHE A 47 8.99 12.32 15.14
CA PHE A 47 8.59 11.07 14.48
C PHE A 47 8.40 11.33 12.99
N ILE A 48 9.04 10.55 12.14
CA ILE A 48 8.80 10.56 10.69
C ILE A 48 8.18 9.23 10.33
N ASP A 49 6.90 9.25 9.98
CA ASP A 49 6.17 8.09 9.49
C ASP A 49 6.39 7.92 7.99
N GLU A 50 6.31 6.67 7.49
CA GLU A 50 6.63 6.32 6.11
C GLU A 50 8.03 6.84 5.66
N ALA A 51 9.01 6.78 6.57
CA ALA A 51 10.34 7.33 6.35
C ALA A 51 11.10 6.66 5.20
N ALA A 52 10.73 5.42 4.84
CA ALA A 52 11.29 4.72 3.69
C ALA A 52 10.77 5.24 2.34
N GLN A 53 9.69 6.03 2.33
CA GLN A 53 9.15 6.68 1.13
C GLN A 53 9.54 8.16 1.04
N ALA A 54 10.26 8.67 2.02
CA ALA A 54 10.66 10.07 2.09
C ALA A 54 12.04 10.30 1.47
N LEU A 55 12.16 11.31 0.62
CA LEU A 55 13.48 11.78 0.16
C LEU A 55 14.29 12.26 1.35
N GLU A 56 15.58 11.87 1.42
CA GLU A 56 16.47 12.24 2.52
C GLU A 56 16.51 13.74 2.77
N ALA A 57 16.60 14.54 1.71
CA ALA A 57 16.62 16.00 1.83
C ALA A 57 15.38 16.58 2.53
N ALA A 58 14.21 15.97 2.33
CA ALA A 58 12.98 16.39 2.99
C ALA A 58 12.99 16.06 4.48
N CYS A 59 13.61 14.95 4.90
CA CYS A 59 13.74 14.56 6.30
C CYS A 59 14.59 15.58 7.09
N TRP A 60 15.61 16.16 6.49
CA TRP A 60 16.48 17.14 7.16
C TRP A 60 15.75 18.43 7.55
N ILE A 61 14.63 18.77 6.90
CA ILE A 61 13.87 20.00 7.20
C ILE A 61 13.39 20.00 8.68
N PRO A 62 12.61 19.00 9.15
CA PRO A 62 12.21 18.94 10.54
C PRO A 62 13.33 18.51 11.50
N MET A 63 14.28 17.69 11.05
CA MET A 63 15.33 17.11 11.90
C MET A 63 16.21 18.17 12.58
N LYS A 64 16.49 19.28 11.92
CA LYS A 64 17.27 20.39 12.49
C LYS A 64 16.60 21.05 13.72
N ARG A 65 15.33 20.74 13.98
CA ARG A 65 14.55 21.31 15.08
C ARG A 65 14.33 20.34 16.24
N ALA A 66 14.78 19.09 16.11
CA ALA A 66 14.54 18.05 17.09
C ALA A 66 15.85 17.55 17.71
N SER A 67 15.80 17.20 18.99
CA SER A 67 16.94 16.61 19.70
C SER A 67 17.03 15.10 19.51
N ARG A 68 15.91 14.45 19.25
CA ARG A 68 15.79 13.01 18.99
C ARG A 68 14.93 12.77 17.78
N VAL A 69 15.29 11.79 16.97
CA VAL A 69 14.54 11.40 15.75
C VAL A 69 14.20 9.91 15.80
N ILE A 70 12.96 9.59 15.49
CA ILE A 70 12.46 8.23 15.34
C ILE A 70 11.91 8.12 13.93
N LEU A 71 12.47 7.21 13.13
CA LEU A 71 12.02 6.89 11.78
C LEU A 71 11.14 5.65 11.86
N ALA A 72 9.89 5.74 11.44
CA ALA A 72 8.97 4.62 11.26
C ALA A 72 8.79 4.39 9.76
N GLY A 73 8.84 3.14 9.33
CA GLY A 73 8.72 2.80 7.92
C GLY A 73 9.33 1.45 7.62
N ASP A 74 9.36 1.11 6.34
CA ASP A 74 9.82 -0.17 5.88
C ASP A 74 10.59 0.00 4.56
N HIS A 75 11.90 -0.14 4.62
CA HIS A 75 12.78 0.03 3.46
C HIS A 75 12.71 -1.13 2.45
N CYS A 76 12.03 -2.22 2.78
CA CYS A 76 11.73 -3.32 1.86
C CYS A 76 10.48 -3.05 1.02
N GLN A 77 9.70 -2.00 1.34
CA GLN A 77 8.54 -1.57 0.56
C GLN A 77 8.96 -0.56 -0.53
N LEU A 78 7.95 0.11 -1.15
CA LEU A 78 8.19 1.03 -2.26
C LEU A 78 9.09 2.20 -1.86
N PRO A 79 10.11 2.51 -2.68
CA PRO A 79 10.99 3.67 -2.47
C PRO A 79 10.29 5.00 -2.83
N PRO A 80 10.91 6.15 -2.55
CA PRO A 80 10.41 7.44 -2.99
C PRO A 80 10.26 7.54 -4.50
N THR A 81 9.21 8.23 -4.96
CA THR A 81 9.02 8.47 -6.40
C THR A 81 10.02 9.53 -6.90
N VAL A 82 10.97 9.12 -7.73
CA VAL A 82 11.94 10.01 -8.39
C VAL A 82 11.62 10.07 -9.88
N LYS A 83 11.20 11.25 -10.38
CA LYS A 83 10.82 11.44 -11.79
C LYS A 83 12.03 11.49 -12.74
N SER A 84 13.16 11.98 -12.28
CA SER A 84 14.37 12.08 -13.09
C SER A 84 15.19 10.80 -13.01
N ILE A 85 15.35 10.12 -14.13
CA ILE A 85 16.19 8.90 -14.23
C ILE A 85 17.64 9.21 -13.88
N ALA A 86 18.17 10.37 -14.29
CA ALA A 86 19.53 10.77 -13.95
C ALA A 86 19.71 10.96 -12.43
N ALA A 87 18.75 11.60 -11.77
CA ALA A 87 18.76 11.77 -10.31
C ALA A 87 18.62 10.43 -9.56
N LEU A 88 17.79 9.52 -10.07
CA LEU A 88 17.65 8.18 -9.50
C LEU A 88 18.98 7.41 -9.58
N ARG A 89 19.64 7.43 -10.75
CA ARG A 89 20.96 6.81 -10.93
C ARG A 89 22.05 7.46 -10.07
N ALA A 90 21.93 8.74 -9.76
CA ALA A 90 22.81 9.45 -8.84
C ALA A 90 22.51 9.19 -7.35
N GLY A 91 21.57 8.30 -7.04
CA GLY A 91 21.27 7.87 -5.67
C GLY A 91 20.17 8.66 -4.94
N LEU A 92 19.41 9.54 -5.64
CA LEU A 92 18.34 10.32 -4.99
C LEU A 92 17.22 9.42 -4.43
N GLY A 93 17.06 8.20 -4.94
CA GLY A 93 16.06 7.22 -4.44
C GLY A 93 16.45 6.56 -3.12
N LYS A 94 17.73 6.60 -2.71
CA LYS A 94 18.19 6.00 -1.45
C LYS A 94 17.74 6.88 -0.28
N THR A 95 16.95 6.31 0.62
CA THR A 95 16.38 7.04 1.74
C THR A 95 17.32 7.13 2.94
N LEU A 96 17.07 8.10 3.82
CA LEU A 96 17.78 8.20 5.09
C LEU A 96 17.59 6.93 5.94
N MET A 97 16.37 6.39 5.97
CA MET A 97 16.05 5.17 6.72
C MET A 97 16.84 3.96 6.20
N GLU A 98 16.87 3.74 4.89
CA GLU A 98 17.65 2.67 4.26
C GLU A 98 19.15 2.80 4.59
N ARG A 99 19.68 4.02 4.48
CA ARG A 99 21.07 4.32 4.78
C ARG A 99 21.42 4.06 6.25
N ILE A 100 20.51 4.36 7.18
CA ILE A 100 20.69 4.06 8.59
C ILE A 100 20.60 2.55 8.83
N ALA A 101 19.64 1.86 8.21
CA ALA A 101 19.49 0.41 8.35
C ALA A 101 20.73 -0.36 7.90
N GLU A 102 21.40 0.10 6.81
CA GLU A 102 22.63 -0.50 6.33
C GLU A 102 23.86 -0.21 7.23
N ASN A 103 24.00 1.03 7.69
CA ASN A 103 25.23 1.47 8.35
C ASN A 103 25.18 1.37 9.88
N LYS A 104 23.97 1.29 10.47
CA LYS A 104 23.72 1.25 11.91
C LYS A 104 22.60 0.27 12.27
N PRO A 105 22.75 -1.01 11.96
CA PRO A 105 21.72 -2.00 12.22
C PRO A 105 21.35 -2.12 13.70
N GLU A 106 22.25 -1.74 14.60
CA GLU A 106 22.06 -1.76 16.06
C GLU A 106 20.96 -0.77 16.55
N VAL A 107 20.63 0.24 15.76
CA VAL A 107 19.56 1.19 16.10
C VAL A 107 18.23 0.85 15.44
N VAL A 108 18.17 -0.25 14.67
CA VAL A 108 16.96 -0.68 13.96
C VAL A 108 16.23 -1.74 14.77
N THR A 109 14.94 -1.56 14.94
CA THR A 109 14.05 -2.52 15.59
C THR A 109 13.01 -3.00 14.58
N LEU A 110 13.02 -4.30 14.28
CA LEU A 110 11.99 -4.93 13.47
C LEU A 110 10.74 -5.20 14.32
N LEU A 111 9.59 -4.73 13.88
CA LEU A 111 8.29 -5.08 14.43
C LEU A 111 7.90 -6.47 13.92
N LYS A 112 7.95 -7.48 14.80
CA LYS A 112 7.83 -8.89 14.40
C LYS A 112 6.39 -9.39 14.31
N ILE A 113 5.44 -8.74 14.97
CA ILE A 113 4.04 -9.19 15.00
C ILE A 113 3.20 -8.22 14.20
N GLN A 114 2.56 -8.73 13.14
CA GLN A 114 1.61 -7.98 12.34
C GLN A 114 0.16 -8.32 12.73
N TYR A 115 -0.75 -7.34 12.54
CA TYR A 115 -2.17 -7.40 12.91
C TYR A 115 -3.10 -7.13 11.72
N ARG A 116 -2.59 -7.13 10.50
CA ARG A 116 -3.33 -6.70 9.30
C ARG A 116 -3.92 -7.86 8.53
N MET A 117 -3.11 -8.86 8.18
CA MET A 117 -3.46 -9.85 7.17
C MET A 117 -3.32 -11.28 7.70
N ASN A 118 -4.02 -12.20 7.03
CA ASN A 118 -3.88 -13.64 7.22
C ASN A 118 -2.42 -14.07 7.07
N ASP A 119 -2.05 -15.16 7.74
CA ASP A 119 -0.69 -15.70 7.78
C ASP A 119 -0.18 -16.12 6.40
N GLU A 120 -1.01 -16.77 5.59
CA GLU A 120 -0.63 -17.19 4.23
C GLU A 120 -0.31 -16.01 3.31
N ILE A 121 -1.10 -14.91 3.42
CA ILE A 121 -0.83 -13.68 2.66
C ILE A 121 0.50 -13.07 3.09
N MET A 122 0.82 -13.12 4.39
CA MET A 122 2.01 -12.50 4.94
C MET A 122 3.27 -13.34 4.72
N ARG A 123 3.15 -14.67 4.64
CA ARG A 123 4.29 -15.63 4.59
C ARG A 123 5.32 -15.25 3.53
N PHE A 124 4.88 -14.99 2.29
CA PHE A 124 5.78 -14.59 1.21
C PHE A 124 6.65 -13.38 1.61
N SER A 125 6.03 -12.34 2.14
CA SER A 125 6.75 -11.12 2.53
C SER A 125 7.69 -11.38 3.72
N SER A 126 7.26 -12.20 4.69
CA SER A 126 8.09 -12.55 5.84
C SER A 126 9.35 -13.29 5.41
N ASP A 127 9.22 -14.32 4.59
CA ASP A 127 10.34 -15.15 4.15
C ASP A 127 11.28 -14.38 3.23
N TRP A 128 10.74 -13.65 2.27
CA TRP A 128 11.52 -12.97 1.25
C TRP A 128 12.25 -11.72 1.77
N PHE A 129 11.57 -10.89 2.58
CA PHE A 129 12.11 -9.58 2.98
C PHE A 129 12.60 -9.53 4.43
N TYR A 130 12.04 -10.34 5.32
CA TYR A 130 12.30 -10.23 6.76
C TYR A 130 12.94 -11.49 7.35
N GLY A 131 13.38 -12.44 6.50
CA GLY A 131 14.06 -13.66 6.92
C GLY A 131 13.21 -14.53 7.83
N GLY A 132 11.90 -14.64 7.56
CA GLY A 132 10.94 -15.41 8.33
C GLY A 132 10.66 -14.89 9.74
N LYS A 133 11.03 -13.65 10.06
CA LYS A 133 10.95 -13.11 11.42
C LYS A 133 9.64 -12.36 11.74
N VAL A 134 8.81 -12.12 10.72
CA VAL A 134 7.51 -11.46 10.90
C VAL A 134 6.43 -12.53 10.99
N GLU A 135 5.62 -12.45 12.04
CA GLU A 135 4.58 -13.42 12.36
C GLU A 135 3.22 -12.73 12.46
N SER A 136 2.15 -13.47 12.17
CA SER A 136 0.80 -12.99 12.35
C SER A 136 0.33 -13.13 13.78
N ALA A 137 -0.32 -12.10 14.31
CA ALA A 137 -0.95 -12.17 15.62
C ALA A 137 -2.02 -13.30 15.65
N PRO A 138 -2.17 -14.04 16.76
CA PRO A 138 -3.07 -15.20 16.84
C PRO A 138 -4.51 -14.91 16.38
N GLN A 139 -5.03 -13.71 16.71
CA GLN A 139 -6.40 -13.32 16.41
C GLN A 139 -6.69 -13.05 14.93
N ILE A 140 -5.66 -12.90 14.11
CA ILE A 140 -5.82 -12.65 12.67
C ILE A 140 -5.20 -13.75 11.81
N LYS A 141 -4.46 -14.66 12.41
CA LYS A 141 -3.67 -15.68 11.72
C LYS A 141 -4.48 -16.45 10.67
N TYR A 142 -5.72 -16.79 11.02
CA TYR A 142 -6.63 -17.56 10.17
C TYR A 142 -7.85 -16.75 9.70
N ARG A 143 -7.74 -15.42 9.70
CA ARG A 143 -8.84 -14.56 9.26
C ARG A 143 -9.09 -14.73 7.77
N SER A 144 -10.30 -15.15 7.40
CA SER A 144 -10.78 -15.27 6.02
C SER A 144 -12.20 -14.73 5.91
N VAL A 145 -12.67 -14.53 4.69
CA VAL A 145 -14.06 -14.13 4.42
C VAL A 145 -14.95 -15.37 4.34
N LEU A 146 -14.43 -16.46 3.77
CA LEU A 146 -15.08 -17.76 3.71
C LEU A 146 -14.28 -18.78 4.50
N ASP A 147 -14.97 -19.68 5.22
CA ASP A 147 -14.34 -20.80 5.87
C ASP A 147 -13.79 -21.76 4.82
N TYR A 148 -12.59 -22.28 5.08
CA TYR A 148 -11.88 -23.21 4.18
C TYR A 148 -11.53 -22.65 2.79
N ASP A 149 -11.55 -21.32 2.62
CA ASP A 149 -11.09 -20.68 1.38
C ASP A 149 -9.59 -20.36 1.47
N HIS A 150 -8.92 -20.42 0.33
CA HIS A 150 -7.52 -19.99 0.26
C HIS A 150 -7.45 -18.47 0.35
N PRO A 151 -6.70 -17.90 1.31
CA PRO A 151 -6.62 -16.46 1.49
C PRO A 151 -5.83 -15.73 0.39
N ILE A 152 -5.09 -16.48 -0.43
CA ILE A 152 -4.41 -15.99 -1.62
C ILE A 152 -4.61 -16.95 -2.78
N THR A 153 -4.95 -16.42 -3.95
CA THR A 153 -5.10 -17.17 -5.20
C THR A 153 -4.35 -16.45 -6.31
N TRP A 154 -3.53 -17.18 -7.03
CA TRP A 154 -2.83 -16.67 -8.21
C TRP A 154 -3.52 -17.19 -9.47
N ILE A 155 -3.86 -16.29 -10.39
CA ILE A 155 -4.44 -16.63 -11.69
C ILE A 155 -3.42 -16.26 -12.75
N ASP A 156 -2.84 -17.26 -13.41
CA ASP A 156 -1.90 -17.07 -14.50
C ASP A 156 -2.66 -16.91 -15.82
N THR A 157 -2.39 -15.79 -16.51
CA THR A 157 -2.97 -15.47 -17.82
C THR A 157 -1.95 -15.58 -18.97
N SER A 158 -0.76 -16.12 -18.69
CA SER A 158 0.34 -16.20 -19.67
C SER A 158 0.21 -17.36 -20.66
N ASN A 159 -0.59 -18.38 -20.36
CA ASN A 159 -0.77 -19.53 -21.22
C ASN A 159 -1.72 -19.22 -22.39
N GLU A 160 -1.27 -19.50 -23.62
CA GLU A 160 -2.08 -19.32 -24.85
C GLU A 160 -3.29 -20.27 -24.93
N GLU A 161 -3.26 -21.36 -24.15
CA GLU A 161 -4.38 -22.27 -23.98
C GLU A 161 -5.13 -21.93 -22.69
N ASN A 162 -6.05 -21.02 -22.74
CA ASN A 162 -7.04 -20.59 -21.73
C ASN A 162 -7.33 -21.58 -20.56
N GLN A 163 -6.32 -22.10 -19.87
CA GLN A 163 -6.46 -22.89 -18.66
C GLN A 163 -6.19 -21.99 -17.47
N ILE A 164 -7.25 -21.65 -16.74
CA ILE A 164 -7.12 -21.03 -15.42
C ILE A 164 -6.68 -22.14 -14.48
N THR A 165 -5.39 -22.14 -14.13
CA THR A 165 -4.85 -23.03 -13.09
C THR A 165 -4.89 -22.27 -11.77
N ILE A 166 -5.71 -22.73 -10.85
CA ILE A 166 -5.70 -22.23 -9.46
C ILE A 166 -4.72 -23.12 -8.72
N GLU A 167 -3.51 -22.62 -8.50
CA GLU A 167 -2.51 -23.31 -7.67
C GLU A 167 -2.71 -22.89 -6.20
N GLY A 168 -3.17 -23.83 -5.39
CA GLY A 168 -3.11 -23.74 -3.94
C GLY A 168 -1.93 -24.56 -3.46
N GLU A 169 -0.95 -23.95 -2.82
CA GLU A 169 0.17 -24.67 -2.19
C GLU A 169 -0.29 -25.35 -0.90
N ASP A 170 0.16 -26.62 -0.76
CA ASP A 170 0.18 -27.47 0.44
C ASP A 170 -1.14 -28.06 0.96
N ALA A 171 -1.58 -29.13 0.27
CA ALA A 171 -2.28 -30.20 0.99
C ALA A 171 -1.25 -31.20 1.56
N PRO A 172 -1.42 -31.73 2.79
CA PRO A 172 -0.53 -32.77 3.33
C PRO A 172 -0.57 -34.04 2.44
N GLU A 173 0.57 -34.68 2.26
CA GLU A 173 0.84 -35.79 1.33
C GLU A 173 0.05 -37.09 1.54
N ASP A 174 -1.05 -37.11 2.29
CA ASP A 174 -1.81 -38.34 2.62
C ASP A 174 -3.30 -38.25 2.27
N SER A 175 -3.68 -37.73 1.10
CA SER A 175 -5.01 -38.05 0.55
C SER A 175 -5.02 -37.92 -0.97
N ALA A 176 -5.48 -39.01 -1.57
CA ALA A 176 -5.57 -39.20 -3.01
C ALA A 176 -6.07 -37.97 -3.77
N SER A 177 -5.28 -37.57 -4.76
CA SER A 177 -5.54 -36.58 -5.77
C SER A 177 -7.01 -36.54 -6.23
N THR A 178 -7.73 -35.53 -5.75
CA THR A 178 -8.87 -35.02 -6.49
C THR A 178 -8.51 -33.60 -6.88
N SER A 179 -7.84 -33.46 -8.02
CA SER A 179 -7.74 -32.21 -8.75
C SER A 179 -9.17 -31.78 -9.09
N SER A 180 -9.76 -30.93 -8.27
CA SER A 180 -10.96 -30.21 -8.66
C SER A 180 -10.54 -29.12 -9.63
N SER A 181 -10.29 -29.53 -10.90
CA SER A 181 -10.36 -28.65 -12.04
C SER A 181 -11.79 -28.12 -12.10
N VAL A 182 -12.01 -26.93 -11.59
CA VAL A 182 -13.21 -26.18 -11.92
C VAL A 182 -13.05 -25.80 -13.38
N SER A 183 -13.53 -26.68 -14.25
CA SER A 183 -13.73 -26.39 -15.64
C SER A 183 -14.75 -25.26 -15.70
N ALA A 184 -14.31 -24.02 -15.79
CA ALA A 184 -15.11 -22.95 -16.35
C ALA A 184 -15.30 -23.29 -17.84
N ALA A 185 -16.14 -24.30 -18.07
CA ALA A 185 -16.42 -24.79 -19.40
C ALA A 185 -17.13 -23.70 -20.20
N ASN A 186 -16.52 -23.32 -21.32
CA ASN A 186 -17.17 -22.90 -22.54
C ASN A 186 -17.81 -21.51 -22.68
N GLN A 187 -17.21 -20.42 -22.14
CA GLN A 187 -17.57 -19.09 -22.68
C GLN A 187 -16.40 -18.12 -22.92
N ASN A 188 -15.13 -18.50 -22.70
CA ASN A 188 -14.00 -17.57 -22.76
C ASN A 188 -12.94 -17.91 -23.85
N SER A 189 -13.28 -18.61 -24.91
CA SER A 189 -12.34 -19.02 -25.98
C SER A 189 -11.73 -17.89 -26.82
N ASP A 190 -12.14 -16.62 -26.59
CA ASP A 190 -11.68 -15.45 -27.34
C ASP A 190 -11.04 -14.33 -26.55
N LEU A 191 -10.68 -14.55 -25.27
CA LEU A 191 -10.04 -13.52 -24.47
C LEU A 191 -8.57 -13.34 -24.87
N ASN A 192 -8.27 -12.20 -25.49
CA ASN A 192 -6.93 -11.82 -25.87
C ASN A 192 -6.27 -10.98 -24.76
N PHE A 193 -5.39 -11.60 -23.96
CA PHE A 193 -4.66 -10.98 -22.84
C PHE A 193 -3.52 -10.05 -23.28
N LYS A 194 -3.68 -9.32 -24.38
CA LYS A 194 -2.68 -8.36 -24.86
C LYS A 194 -2.93 -6.95 -24.31
N GLU A 195 -1.85 -6.32 -23.87
CA GLU A 195 -1.87 -4.91 -23.51
C GLU A 195 -2.18 -4.03 -24.72
N GLN A 196 -2.96 -2.98 -24.49
CA GLN A 196 -3.30 -1.96 -25.47
C GLN A 196 -2.88 -0.59 -24.94
N PHE A 197 -2.29 0.24 -25.79
CA PHE A 197 -2.01 1.62 -25.47
C PHE A 197 -3.23 2.49 -25.75
N VAL A 198 -3.57 3.37 -24.83
CA VAL A 198 -4.74 4.27 -24.95
C VAL A 198 -4.36 5.71 -24.57
N GLY A 199 -4.95 6.66 -25.32
CA GLY A 199 -4.75 8.09 -25.11
C GLY A 199 -3.36 8.60 -25.52
N GLU A 200 -3.19 9.92 -25.49
CA GLU A 200 -1.95 10.61 -25.86
C GLU A 200 -0.78 10.33 -24.90
N SER A 201 -1.07 9.94 -23.65
CA SER A 201 -0.08 9.62 -22.62
C SER A 201 0.35 8.16 -22.57
N PHE A 202 0.04 7.37 -23.58
CA PHE A 202 0.37 5.93 -23.66
C PHE A 202 -0.08 5.14 -22.41
N GLY A 203 -1.29 5.42 -21.94
CA GLY A 203 -1.89 4.64 -20.86
C GLY A 203 -2.04 3.17 -21.30
N ARG A 204 -1.80 2.22 -20.39
CA ARG A 204 -1.93 0.79 -20.67
C ARG A 204 -3.23 0.25 -20.15
N ILE A 205 -3.91 -0.55 -20.96
CA ILE A 205 -5.08 -1.34 -20.57
C ILE A 205 -4.93 -2.77 -21.09
N ASN A 206 -5.45 -3.72 -20.33
CA ASN A 206 -5.69 -5.09 -20.74
C ASN A 206 -7.18 -5.39 -20.51
N LYS A 207 -7.93 -5.51 -21.59
CA LYS A 207 -9.39 -5.69 -21.51
C LYS A 207 -9.75 -7.07 -20.97
N ALA A 208 -9.05 -8.11 -21.41
CA ALA A 208 -9.28 -9.48 -20.99
C ALA A 208 -9.03 -9.65 -19.48
N GLU A 209 -7.93 -9.10 -18.96
CA GLU A 209 -7.67 -9.10 -17.52
C GLU A 209 -8.76 -8.34 -16.73
N ALA A 210 -9.25 -7.22 -17.27
CA ALA A 210 -10.32 -6.49 -16.60
C ALA A 210 -11.62 -7.29 -16.54
N GLU A 211 -11.99 -7.98 -17.62
CA GLU A 211 -13.16 -8.86 -17.68
C GLU A 211 -13.01 -10.06 -16.76
N LEU A 212 -11.85 -10.73 -16.79
CA LEU A 212 -11.53 -11.83 -15.88
C LEU A 212 -11.58 -11.39 -14.41
N THR A 213 -11.04 -10.21 -14.06
CA THR A 213 -11.13 -9.66 -12.72
C THR A 213 -12.57 -9.51 -12.25
N LEU A 214 -13.46 -9.02 -13.11
CA LEU A 214 -14.87 -8.84 -12.76
C LEU A 214 -15.63 -10.16 -12.68
N LEU A 215 -15.32 -11.13 -13.54
CA LEU A 215 -15.89 -12.47 -13.49
C LEU A 215 -15.50 -13.16 -12.18
N THR A 216 -14.21 -13.17 -11.84
CA THR A 216 -13.71 -13.74 -10.59
C THR A 216 -14.37 -13.08 -9.36
N LEU A 217 -14.53 -11.76 -9.39
CA LEU A 217 -15.22 -11.04 -8.32
C LEU A 217 -16.71 -11.43 -8.21
N ALA A 218 -17.40 -11.57 -9.34
CA ALA A 218 -18.81 -11.98 -9.36
C ALA A 218 -19.00 -13.41 -8.84
N GLU A 219 -18.11 -14.33 -9.22
CA GLU A 219 -18.07 -15.70 -8.71
C GLU A 219 -17.82 -15.71 -7.20
N TYR A 220 -16.87 -14.91 -6.72
CA TYR A 220 -16.57 -14.81 -5.30
C TYR A 220 -17.76 -14.25 -4.51
N PHE A 221 -18.41 -13.21 -4.99
CA PHE A 221 -19.66 -12.72 -4.37
C PHE A 221 -20.80 -13.74 -4.38
N THR A 222 -20.85 -14.57 -5.41
CA THR A 222 -21.84 -15.68 -5.46
C THR A 222 -21.54 -16.73 -4.39
N LYS A 223 -20.26 -17.09 -4.18
CA LYS A 223 -19.83 -18.00 -3.11
C LYS A 223 -20.14 -17.44 -1.72
N ILE A 224 -19.88 -16.15 -1.48
CA ILE A 224 -20.18 -15.50 -0.19
C ILE A 224 -21.68 -15.43 0.06
N GLY A 225 -22.46 -15.21 -0.98
CA GLY A 225 -23.90 -14.95 -0.93
C GLY A 225 -24.24 -13.47 -0.78
N LYS A 226 -25.17 -13.01 -1.59
CA LYS A 226 -25.56 -11.59 -1.68
C LYS A 226 -25.99 -10.98 -0.34
N GLN A 227 -26.73 -11.75 0.46
CA GLN A 227 -27.20 -11.30 1.76
C GLN A 227 -26.03 -11.00 2.69
N ARG A 228 -25.09 -11.92 2.79
CA ARG A 228 -23.90 -11.77 3.64
C ARG A 228 -22.99 -10.61 3.20
N VAL A 229 -22.79 -10.41 1.88
CA VAL A 229 -22.03 -9.28 1.35
C VAL A 229 -22.60 -7.94 1.81
N LEU A 230 -23.93 -7.81 1.83
CA LEU A 230 -24.63 -6.58 2.22
C LEU A 230 -24.64 -6.37 3.73
N GLU A 231 -24.93 -7.41 4.50
CA GLU A 231 -25.06 -7.35 5.97
C GLU A 231 -23.69 -7.11 6.65
N GLU A 232 -22.66 -7.82 6.23
CA GLU A 232 -21.30 -7.69 6.77
C GLU A 232 -20.51 -6.52 6.16
N ARG A 233 -21.07 -5.84 5.14
CA ARG A 233 -20.43 -4.73 4.42
C ARG A 233 -19.02 -5.10 3.95
N ILE A 234 -18.91 -6.21 3.22
CA ILE A 234 -17.63 -6.71 2.75
C ILE A 234 -17.03 -5.71 1.76
N ASP A 235 -15.89 -5.13 2.13
CA ASP A 235 -15.14 -4.22 1.28
C ASP A 235 -14.17 -4.99 0.38
N VAL A 236 -14.18 -4.66 -0.92
CA VAL A 236 -13.29 -5.23 -1.91
C VAL A 236 -12.51 -4.13 -2.61
N GLY A 237 -11.18 -4.24 -2.63
CA GLY A 237 -10.30 -3.36 -3.37
C GLY A 237 -9.81 -4.01 -4.67
N ILE A 238 -9.97 -3.32 -5.81
CA ILE A 238 -9.34 -3.71 -7.07
C ILE A 238 -8.18 -2.76 -7.33
N ILE A 239 -6.97 -3.31 -7.45
CA ILE A 239 -5.73 -2.54 -7.59
C ILE A 239 -5.11 -2.83 -8.95
N SER A 240 -4.66 -1.79 -9.64
CA SER A 240 -3.87 -1.90 -10.86
C SER A 240 -2.79 -0.81 -10.87
N PRO A 241 -1.58 -1.11 -11.38
CA PRO A 241 -0.49 -0.14 -11.47
C PRO A 241 -0.76 0.95 -12.52
N TYR A 242 -1.69 0.72 -13.45
CA TYR A 242 -1.97 1.65 -14.55
C TYR A 242 -3.29 2.40 -14.34
N ARG A 243 -3.21 3.72 -14.29
CA ARG A 243 -4.39 4.59 -14.13
C ARG A 243 -5.45 4.36 -15.21
N ALA A 244 -5.03 4.07 -16.45
CA ALA A 244 -5.94 3.78 -17.55
C ALA A 244 -6.75 2.50 -17.29
N GLN A 245 -6.12 1.45 -16.77
CA GLN A 245 -6.78 0.20 -16.37
C GLN A 245 -7.80 0.43 -15.26
N VAL A 246 -7.45 1.21 -14.24
CA VAL A 246 -8.39 1.59 -13.18
C VAL A 246 -9.60 2.32 -13.72
N GLN A 247 -9.41 3.25 -14.67
CA GLN A 247 -10.53 3.97 -15.29
C GLN A 247 -11.41 3.05 -16.16
N TYR A 248 -10.80 2.08 -16.84
CA TYR A 248 -11.53 1.09 -17.61
C TYR A 248 -12.38 0.17 -16.71
N LEU A 249 -11.80 -0.39 -15.65
CA LEU A 249 -12.51 -1.17 -14.63
C LEU A 249 -13.70 -0.40 -14.02
N LYS A 250 -13.49 0.88 -13.65
CA LYS A 250 -14.59 1.74 -13.16
C LYS A 250 -15.74 1.91 -14.14
N LYS A 251 -15.47 1.90 -15.46
CA LYS A 251 -16.52 1.96 -16.49
C LYS A 251 -17.28 0.64 -16.59
N LEU A 252 -16.60 -0.49 -16.47
CA LEU A 252 -17.23 -1.80 -16.51
C LEU A 252 -18.12 -2.05 -15.29
N ILE A 253 -17.68 -1.69 -14.09
CA ILE A 253 -18.44 -1.85 -12.84
C ILE A 253 -19.73 -1.01 -12.83
N LYS A 254 -19.77 0.10 -13.57
CA LYS A 254 -20.95 0.99 -13.64
C LYS A 254 -22.01 0.54 -14.66
N LYS A 255 -21.68 -0.41 -15.54
CA LYS A 255 -22.63 -1.01 -16.50
C LYS A 255 -23.43 -2.13 -15.84
#